data_b963d94472f3f7fef6ea5f6293ccd4fe
#
_entry.id   b963d94472f3f7fef6ea5f6293ccd4fe
#
_cell.length_a   1.000
_cell.length_b   1.000
_cell.length_c   1.000
_cell.angle_alpha   90.00
_cell.angle_beta   90.00
_cell.angle_gamma   90.00
#
_symmetry.space_group_name_H-M   'P 1'
#
loop_
_entity.id
_entity.type
_entity.pdbx_description
1 polymer ?
#
loop_
_entity_poly.entity_id
_entity_poly.type
_entity_poly.pdbx_seq_one_letter_code
_entity_poly.pdbx_strand_id
1 'polypeptide(L)'
;MLQYCAEAGRTLFVLWLDAHADFNTPTTSPSGNLHGMSAAWLCGEPGLPIFEEPRVTLDPKNLHLFGVRAVDRGERALLHARGVDVVDMRRLDEFGASVLMRRIIDAVQARDGLLHVSLDVDFLDPQLAPGAGTTVPGGATFREAHLVMEMLHDCGMVGSLDVVELNPFLDERGRSALLLVDLVASLFGRQIIERPTSADIFSKPAGA
;
A
#
# COMPACT_ATOMS: atom_id res chain seq x y z
N MET A 1 -3.66 4.35 14.19
CA MET A 1 -2.90 3.10 14.26
C MET A 1 -1.50 3.29 14.86
N LEU A 2 -0.71 4.29 14.45
CA LEU A 2 0.65 4.53 14.93
C LEU A 2 0.73 4.69 16.46
N GLN A 3 -0.11 5.55 17.03
CA GLN A 3 -0.17 5.75 18.49
C GLN A 3 -0.59 4.47 19.22
N TYR A 4 -1.59 3.74 18.70
CA TYR A 4 -2.00 2.45 19.26
C TYR A 4 -0.85 1.43 19.31
N CYS A 5 -0.11 1.30 18.22
CA CYS A 5 1.03 0.38 18.17
C CYS A 5 2.14 0.79 19.15
N ALA A 6 2.43 2.09 19.27
CA ALA A 6 3.42 2.60 20.22
C ALA A 6 3.01 2.31 21.68
N GLU A 7 1.75 2.53 22.04
CA GLU A 7 1.20 2.24 23.38
C GLU A 7 1.18 0.73 23.67
N ALA A 8 0.88 -0.09 22.65
CA ALA A 8 0.86 -1.55 22.76
C ALA A 8 2.24 -2.22 22.67
N GLY A 9 3.32 -1.45 22.44
CA GLY A 9 4.68 -1.98 22.26
C GLY A 9 4.84 -2.83 20.99
N ARG A 10 3.99 -2.63 19.98
CA ARG A 10 4.02 -3.37 18.71
C ARG A 10 4.65 -2.54 17.60
N THR A 11 5.37 -3.20 16.70
CA THR A 11 5.90 -2.54 15.50
C THR A 11 4.79 -2.35 14.47
N LEU A 12 4.60 -1.11 13.99
CA LEU A 12 3.76 -0.83 12.85
C LEU A 12 4.58 -0.87 11.56
N PHE A 13 4.03 -1.54 10.56
CA PHE A 13 4.44 -1.44 9.16
C PHE A 13 3.30 -0.80 8.37
N VAL A 14 3.65 -0.05 7.33
CA VAL A 14 2.70 0.58 6.41
C VAL A 14 2.98 0.11 5.00
N LEU A 15 1.98 -0.46 4.36
CA LEU A 15 1.96 -0.75 2.93
C LEU A 15 1.15 0.33 2.23
N TRP A 16 1.81 1.08 1.37
CA TRP A 16 1.25 2.19 0.61
C TRP A 16 1.10 1.75 -0.84
N LEU A 17 -0.12 1.41 -1.25
CA LEU A 17 -0.47 0.97 -2.60
C LEU A 17 -0.90 2.20 -3.40
N ASP A 18 -0.03 2.69 -4.29
CA ASP A 18 -0.18 4.01 -4.91
C ASP A 18 0.69 4.15 -6.16
N ALA A 19 0.29 5.00 -7.11
CA ALA A 19 1.13 5.44 -8.22
C ALA A 19 2.25 6.38 -7.77
N HIS A 20 2.02 7.11 -6.68
CA HIS A 20 2.88 8.14 -6.12
C HIS A 20 3.61 7.64 -4.87
N ALA A 21 4.58 8.39 -4.43
CA ALA A 21 5.29 8.05 -3.19
C ALA A 21 4.76 8.80 -1.98
N ASP A 22 4.09 9.94 -2.20
CA ASP A 22 3.58 10.87 -1.20
C ASP A 22 4.62 11.26 -0.13
N PHE A 23 5.88 11.24 -0.55
CA PHE A 23 7.03 11.46 0.32
C PHE A 23 7.71 12.83 0.07
N ASN A 24 7.00 13.75 -0.60
CA ASN A 24 7.42 15.12 -0.75
C ASN A 24 7.35 15.88 0.58
N THR A 25 8.13 16.94 0.67
CA THR A 25 8.08 17.94 1.72
C THR A 25 7.85 19.32 1.06
N PRO A 26 7.55 20.38 1.82
CA PRO A 26 7.44 21.73 1.26
C PRO A 26 8.70 22.20 0.50
N THR A 27 9.86 21.60 0.80
CA THR A 27 11.13 21.92 0.14
C THR A 27 11.45 21.06 -1.07
N THR A 28 10.81 19.92 -1.24
CA THR A 28 11.04 18.99 -2.36
C THR A 28 9.94 18.99 -3.40
N SER A 29 8.71 19.37 -3.00
CA SER A 29 7.54 19.36 -3.87
C SER A 29 7.58 20.49 -4.90
N PRO A 30 7.49 20.19 -6.20
CA PRO A 30 7.39 21.22 -7.24
C PRO A 30 6.02 21.90 -7.26
N SER A 31 4.96 21.20 -6.87
CA SER A 31 3.58 21.70 -6.91
C SER A 31 3.15 22.40 -5.62
N GLY A 32 3.76 22.04 -4.49
CA GLY A 32 3.33 22.44 -3.15
C GLY A 32 2.06 21.73 -2.66
N ASN A 33 1.56 20.74 -3.37
CA ASN A 33 0.35 20.01 -3.01
C ASN A 33 0.57 19.13 -1.79
N LEU A 34 -0.29 19.29 -0.80
CA LEU A 34 -0.13 18.61 0.49
C LEU A 34 -0.48 17.11 0.46
N HIS A 35 -1.35 16.68 -0.46
CA HIS A 35 -1.67 15.25 -0.61
C HIS A 35 -0.42 14.44 -0.99
N GLY A 36 0.53 15.00 -1.73
CA GLY A 36 1.80 14.35 -2.05
C GLY A 36 2.84 14.38 -0.91
N MET A 37 2.44 14.65 0.34
CA MET A 37 3.35 14.78 1.49
C MET A 37 2.93 13.92 2.70
N SER A 38 1.86 13.14 2.57
CA SER A 38 1.25 12.41 3.70
C SER A 38 2.14 11.31 4.25
N ALA A 39 2.83 10.56 3.42
CA ALA A 39 3.77 9.53 3.85
C ALA A 39 5.03 10.12 4.50
N ALA A 40 5.51 11.27 3.99
CA ALA A 40 6.62 12.00 4.60
C ALA A 40 6.25 12.51 6.00
N TRP A 41 5.06 13.09 6.14
CA TRP A 41 4.56 13.54 7.45
C TRP A 41 4.43 12.38 8.44
N LEU A 42 3.91 11.25 8.01
CA LEU A 42 3.80 10.04 8.82
C LEU A 42 5.17 9.59 9.35
N CYS A 43 6.22 9.77 8.56
CA CYS A 43 7.59 9.46 8.92
C CYS A 43 8.31 10.58 9.72
N GLY A 44 7.62 11.69 10.01
CA GLY A 44 8.15 12.79 10.81
C GLY A 44 9.05 13.76 10.04
N GLU A 45 8.92 13.83 8.70
CA GLU A 45 9.61 14.85 7.93
C GLU A 45 9.06 16.24 8.29
N PRO A 46 9.94 17.23 8.53
CA PRO A 46 9.53 18.53 9.06
C PRO A 46 8.93 19.46 8.00
N GLY A 47 8.25 20.50 8.47
CA GLY A 47 7.89 21.67 7.67
C GLY A 47 6.50 21.67 7.07
N LEU A 48 5.60 20.77 7.49
CA LEU A 48 4.19 20.77 7.07
C LEU A 48 3.37 21.73 7.96
N PRO A 49 3.10 22.95 7.52
CA PRO A 49 2.64 24.05 8.39
C PRO A 49 1.18 23.92 8.86
N ILE A 50 0.42 23.02 8.28
CA ILE A 50 -1.00 22.83 8.59
C ILE A 50 -1.28 21.61 9.49
N PHE A 51 -0.27 20.80 9.74
CA PHE A 51 -0.38 19.67 10.66
C PHE A 51 0.48 19.90 11.89
N GLU A 52 -0.06 19.58 13.06
CA GLU A 52 0.78 19.44 14.25
C GLU A 52 1.80 18.32 14.00
N GLU A 53 3.00 18.48 14.53
CA GLU A 53 4.00 17.40 14.45
C GLU A 53 3.43 16.14 15.10
N PRO A 54 3.54 14.97 14.45
CA PRO A 54 3.01 13.73 15.01
C PRO A 54 3.76 13.39 16.29
N ARG A 55 3.03 13.05 17.36
CA ARG A 55 3.62 12.64 18.64
C ARG A 55 4.45 11.36 18.53
N VAL A 56 4.09 10.52 17.59
CA VAL A 56 4.77 9.26 17.25
C VAL A 56 4.93 9.21 15.74
N THR A 57 6.11 8.87 15.27
CA THR A 57 6.44 8.77 13.85
C THR A 57 6.67 7.34 13.44
N LEU A 58 6.43 7.02 12.17
CA LEU A 58 6.78 5.76 11.56
C LEU A 58 8.28 5.74 11.25
N ASP A 59 8.97 4.65 11.58
CA ASP A 59 10.32 4.42 11.02
C ASP A 59 10.19 4.28 9.49
N PRO A 60 10.86 5.11 8.69
CA PRO A 60 10.79 5.03 7.22
C PRO A 60 11.12 3.64 6.65
N LYS A 61 11.91 2.84 7.36
CA LYS A 61 12.23 1.45 6.98
C LYS A 61 11.05 0.48 7.11
N ASN A 62 10.00 0.89 7.81
CA ASN A 62 8.75 0.14 7.94
C ASN A 62 7.67 0.65 6.98
N LEU A 63 7.99 1.63 6.12
CA LEU A 63 7.15 2.09 5.03
C LEU A 63 7.53 1.34 3.75
N HIS A 64 6.56 0.66 3.17
CA HIS A 64 6.69 -0.06 1.91
C HIS A 64 5.77 0.58 0.87
N LEU A 65 6.36 1.26 -0.09
CA LEU A 65 5.65 1.84 -1.24
C LEU A 65 5.55 0.78 -2.33
N PHE A 66 4.36 0.58 -2.91
CA PHE A 66 4.11 -0.50 -3.86
C PHE A 66 3.23 -0.04 -5.03
N GLY A 67 3.75 -0.16 -6.26
CA GLY A 67 3.09 0.29 -7.48
C GLY A 67 3.54 1.65 -8.00
N VAL A 68 4.57 2.22 -7.37
CA VAL A 68 5.05 3.58 -7.64
C VAL A 68 5.56 3.71 -9.08
N ARG A 69 5.12 4.80 -9.76
CA ARG A 69 5.54 5.10 -11.14
C ARG A 69 5.61 6.60 -11.46
N ALA A 70 5.27 7.45 -10.47
CA ALA A 70 5.44 8.89 -10.55
C ALA A 70 6.14 9.39 -9.28
N VAL A 71 7.35 9.90 -9.40
CA VAL A 71 8.18 10.37 -8.27
C VAL A 71 8.98 11.57 -8.70
N ASP A 72 8.90 12.66 -7.93
CA ASP A 72 9.68 13.87 -8.16
C ASP A 72 11.17 13.66 -7.85
N ARG A 73 12.03 14.49 -8.46
CA ARG A 73 13.49 14.36 -8.29
C ARG A 73 13.92 14.54 -6.83
N GLY A 74 13.34 15.54 -6.15
CA GLY A 74 13.66 15.82 -4.73
C GLY A 74 13.14 14.73 -3.81
N GLU A 75 11.93 14.27 -4.06
CA GLU A 75 11.29 13.17 -3.37
C GLU A 75 12.10 11.86 -3.45
N ARG A 76 12.54 11.50 -4.67
CA ARG A 76 13.40 10.31 -4.88
C ARG A 76 14.68 10.36 -4.05
N ALA A 77 15.33 11.52 -3.98
CA ALA A 77 16.53 11.67 -3.17
C ALA A 77 16.23 11.49 -1.67
N LEU A 78 15.09 11.99 -1.21
CA LEU A 78 14.65 11.86 0.17
C LEU A 78 14.29 10.40 0.53
N LEU A 79 13.52 9.71 -0.30
CA LEU A 79 13.19 8.28 -0.15
C LEU A 79 14.46 7.43 0.01
N HIS A 80 15.44 7.66 -0.85
CA HIS A 80 16.73 6.96 -0.78
C HIS A 80 17.48 7.28 0.52
N ALA A 81 17.54 8.56 0.91
CA ALA A 81 18.22 8.99 2.12
C ALA A 81 17.60 8.42 3.41
N ARG A 82 16.30 8.20 3.42
CA ARG A 82 15.54 7.63 4.55
C ARG A 82 15.49 6.10 4.53
N GLY A 83 15.89 5.46 3.43
CA GLY A 83 15.88 4.01 3.29
C GLY A 83 14.46 3.43 3.18
N VAL A 84 13.54 4.18 2.60
CA VAL A 84 12.17 3.70 2.31
C VAL A 84 12.23 2.59 1.28
N ASP A 85 11.48 1.52 1.48
CA ASP A 85 11.39 0.41 0.52
C ASP A 85 10.39 0.76 -0.59
N VAL A 86 10.90 0.94 -1.81
CA VAL A 86 10.09 1.31 -2.97
C VAL A 86 10.04 0.15 -3.95
N VAL A 87 8.82 -0.34 -4.20
CA VAL A 87 8.50 -1.29 -5.28
C VAL A 87 7.81 -0.50 -6.39
N ASP A 88 8.56 -0.13 -7.41
CA ASP A 88 8.04 0.51 -8.61
C ASP A 88 7.43 -0.52 -9.59
N MET A 89 6.69 -0.03 -10.59
CA MET A 89 6.04 -0.90 -11.58
C MET A 89 7.05 -1.73 -12.38
N ARG A 90 8.28 -1.22 -12.61
CA ARG A 90 9.31 -2.02 -13.26
C ARG A 90 9.70 -3.25 -12.44
N ARG A 91 9.82 -3.12 -11.12
CA ARG A 91 10.09 -4.27 -10.25
C ARG A 91 8.92 -5.25 -10.23
N LEU A 92 7.69 -4.73 -10.30
CA LEU A 92 6.49 -5.57 -10.43
C LEU A 92 6.52 -6.40 -11.73
N ASP A 93 6.87 -5.78 -12.85
CA ASP A 93 7.01 -6.48 -14.14
C ASP A 93 8.12 -7.53 -14.13
N GLU A 94 9.25 -7.21 -13.48
CA GLU A 94 10.44 -8.06 -13.49
C GLU A 94 10.33 -9.26 -12.54
N PHE A 95 9.74 -9.09 -11.35
CA PHE A 95 9.70 -10.11 -10.29
C PHE A 95 8.30 -10.65 -10.01
N GLY A 96 7.26 -9.95 -10.42
CA GLY A 96 5.86 -10.27 -10.13
C GLY A 96 5.39 -9.82 -8.73
N ALA A 97 4.11 -9.48 -8.64
CA ALA A 97 3.48 -8.96 -7.42
C ALA A 97 3.58 -9.95 -6.24
N SER A 98 3.43 -11.25 -6.50
CA SER A 98 3.45 -12.28 -5.44
C SER A 98 4.79 -12.39 -4.73
N VAL A 99 5.91 -12.34 -5.47
CA VAL A 99 7.26 -12.43 -4.89
C VAL A 99 7.57 -11.21 -4.03
N LEU A 100 7.25 -10.03 -4.55
CA LEU A 100 7.51 -8.78 -3.86
C LEU A 100 6.61 -8.62 -2.63
N MET A 101 5.34 -9.00 -2.71
CA MET A 101 4.43 -8.98 -1.56
C MET A 101 4.84 -9.98 -0.49
N ARG A 102 5.27 -11.19 -0.87
CA ARG A 102 5.78 -12.20 0.08
C ARG A 102 6.94 -11.64 0.89
N ARG A 103 7.90 -10.98 0.24
CA ARG A 103 9.04 -10.34 0.92
C ARG A 103 8.60 -9.32 1.97
N ILE A 104 7.57 -8.50 1.67
CA ILE A 104 7.03 -7.52 2.63
C ILE A 104 6.34 -8.25 3.79
N ILE A 105 5.49 -9.23 3.50
CA ILE A 105 4.79 -10.04 4.52
C ILE A 105 5.80 -10.72 5.46
N ASP A 106 6.87 -11.31 4.91
CA ASP A 106 7.91 -11.98 5.69
C ASP A 106 8.65 -10.98 6.62
N ALA A 107 8.88 -9.74 6.16
CA ALA A 107 9.50 -8.69 6.97
C ALA A 107 8.61 -8.26 8.15
N VAL A 108 7.29 -8.16 7.93
CA VAL A 108 6.29 -7.87 8.98
C VAL A 108 6.23 -9.01 9.98
N GLN A 109 6.14 -10.25 9.49
CA GLN A 109 6.05 -11.45 10.32
C GLN A 109 7.29 -11.65 11.19
N ALA A 110 8.49 -11.42 10.65
CA ALA A 110 9.75 -11.55 11.38
C ALA A 110 9.86 -10.65 12.62
N ARG A 111 9.04 -9.59 12.70
CA ARG A 111 9.03 -8.61 13.81
C ARG A 111 7.72 -8.66 14.61
N ASP A 112 6.88 -9.66 14.43
CA ASP A 112 5.52 -9.74 15.00
C ASP A 112 4.75 -8.43 14.86
N GLY A 113 4.89 -7.82 13.66
CA GLY A 113 4.37 -6.50 13.35
C GLY A 113 2.87 -6.50 13.08
N LEU A 114 2.28 -5.30 13.15
CA LEU A 114 0.97 -5.02 12.55
C LEU A 114 1.16 -4.28 11.23
N LEU A 115 0.31 -4.59 10.27
CA LEU A 115 0.31 -3.95 8.95
C LEU A 115 -0.90 -3.01 8.82
N HIS A 116 -0.63 -1.76 8.49
CA HIS A 116 -1.62 -0.83 7.97
C HIS A 116 -1.52 -0.80 6.45
N VAL A 117 -2.64 -0.85 5.75
CA VAL A 117 -2.72 -0.74 4.29
C VAL A 117 -3.36 0.60 3.93
N SER A 118 -2.68 1.42 3.14
CA SER A 118 -3.24 2.58 2.45
C SER A 118 -3.42 2.20 1.00
N LEU A 119 -4.67 2.18 0.53
CA LEU A 119 -5.02 1.88 -0.86
C LEU A 119 -5.48 3.15 -1.55
N ASP A 120 -4.59 3.75 -2.34
CA ASP A 120 -4.97 4.77 -3.29
C ASP A 120 -5.61 4.15 -4.52
N VAL A 121 -6.70 4.75 -5.01
CA VAL A 121 -7.39 4.25 -6.21
C VAL A 121 -6.50 4.30 -7.44
N ASP A 122 -5.56 5.24 -7.51
CA ASP A 122 -4.64 5.39 -8.63
C ASP A 122 -3.46 4.39 -8.64
N PHE A 123 -3.33 3.55 -7.60
CA PHE A 123 -2.52 2.32 -7.67
C PHE A 123 -2.90 1.49 -8.91
N LEU A 124 -4.19 1.44 -9.21
CA LEU A 124 -4.73 0.75 -10.37
C LEU A 124 -4.45 1.50 -11.67
N ASP A 125 -4.46 0.78 -12.78
CA ASP A 125 -4.38 1.42 -14.10
C ASP A 125 -5.63 2.28 -14.34
N PRO A 126 -5.50 3.53 -14.87
CA PRO A 126 -6.63 4.42 -15.13
C PRO A 126 -7.69 3.86 -16.07
N GLN A 127 -7.34 2.89 -16.90
CA GLN A 127 -8.31 2.18 -17.75
C GLN A 127 -9.27 1.32 -16.92
N LEU A 128 -8.87 0.90 -15.73
CA LEU A 128 -9.68 0.14 -14.79
C LEU A 128 -10.40 1.05 -13.80
N ALA A 129 -9.66 2.02 -13.23
CA ALA A 129 -10.13 2.91 -12.19
C ALA A 129 -9.88 4.39 -12.56
N PRO A 130 -10.75 4.98 -13.40
CA PRO A 130 -10.59 6.37 -13.85
C PRO A 130 -10.95 7.41 -12.79
N GLY A 131 -11.56 7.00 -11.67
CA GLY A 131 -12.11 7.89 -10.64
C GLY A 131 -11.08 8.46 -9.67
N ALA A 132 -9.88 8.87 -10.14
CA ALA A 132 -8.87 9.55 -9.34
C ALA A 132 -8.46 10.90 -9.95
N GLY A 133 -8.01 11.82 -9.09
CA GLY A 133 -7.59 13.16 -9.52
C GLY A 133 -6.22 13.18 -10.21
N THR A 134 -5.33 12.28 -9.87
CA THR A 134 -3.91 12.26 -10.24
C THR A 134 -3.50 10.94 -10.92
N THR A 135 -4.27 10.51 -11.91
CA THR A 135 -4.03 9.23 -12.59
C THR A 135 -2.70 9.17 -13.35
N VAL A 136 -2.01 8.04 -13.24
CA VAL A 136 -0.78 7.74 -13.98
C VAL A 136 -0.96 6.42 -14.75
N PRO A 137 -0.76 6.37 -16.08
CA PRO A 137 -0.86 5.14 -16.85
C PRO A 137 0.15 4.06 -16.43
N GLY A 138 -0.16 2.79 -16.72
CA GLY A 138 0.70 1.65 -16.41
C GLY A 138 0.62 1.21 -14.96
N GLY A 139 -0.56 1.33 -14.35
CA GLY A 139 -0.83 0.87 -12.99
C GLY A 139 -1.10 -0.63 -12.87
N ALA A 140 -1.38 -1.06 -11.66
CA ALA A 140 -1.68 -2.46 -11.37
C ALA A 140 -2.93 -2.92 -12.15
N THR A 141 -2.85 -4.14 -12.66
CA THR A 141 -3.98 -4.81 -13.29
C THR A 141 -4.99 -5.30 -12.24
N PHE A 142 -6.20 -5.60 -12.69
CA PHE A 142 -7.23 -6.23 -11.86
C PHE A 142 -6.71 -7.48 -11.12
N ARG A 143 -5.95 -8.32 -11.84
CA ARG A 143 -5.42 -9.57 -11.30
C ARG A 143 -4.34 -9.36 -10.25
N GLU A 144 -3.43 -8.43 -10.47
CA GLU A 144 -2.37 -8.10 -9.51
C GLU A 144 -2.96 -7.51 -8.24
N ALA A 145 -3.90 -6.57 -8.36
CA ALA A 145 -4.55 -5.95 -7.21
C ALA A 145 -5.32 -6.97 -6.35
N HIS A 146 -6.11 -7.85 -6.97
CA HIS A 146 -6.79 -8.93 -6.24
C HIS A 146 -5.81 -9.89 -5.56
N LEU A 147 -4.73 -10.29 -6.25
CA LEU A 147 -3.70 -11.15 -5.68
C LEU A 147 -3.06 -10.51 -4.44
N VAL A 148 -2.74 -9.21 -4.51
CA VAL A 148 -2.19 -8.45 -3.37
C VAL A 148 -3.16 -8.49 -2.19
N MET A 149 -4.45 -8.20 -2.42
CA MET A 149 -5.48 -8.21 -1.35
C MET A 149 -5.70 -9.60 -0.76
N GLU A 150 -5.72 -10.65 -1.58
CA GLU A 150 -5.82 -12.04 -1.11
C GLU A 150 -4.61 -12.44 -0.26
N MET A 151 -3.39 -12.10 -0.68
CA MET A 151 -2.17 -12.36 0.09
C MET A 151 -2.15 -11.61 1.43
N LEU A 152 -2.68 -10.39 1.45
CA LEU A 152 -2.84 -9.59 2.67
C LEU A 152 -3.88 -10.20 3.61
N HIS A 153 -4.98 -10.76 3.09
CA HIS A 153 -5.92 -11.53 3.89
C HIS A 153 -5.25 -12.75 4.52
N ASP A 154 -4.58 -13.55 3.69
CA ASP A 154 -3.96 -14.81 4.10
C ASP A 154 -2.86 -14.63 5.15
N CYS A 155 -2.19 -13.47 5.18
CA CYS A 155 -1.15 -13.20 6.17
C CYS A 155 -1.70 -12.94 7.59
N GLY A 156 -2.95 -12.51 7.72
CA GLY A 156 -3.61 -12.27 9.02
C GLY A 156 -3.02 -11.13 9.86
N MET A 157 -2.12 -10.30 9.29
CA MET A 157 -1.43 -9.23 10.03
C MET A 157 -1.98 -7.83 9.76
N VAL A 158 -2.97 -7.70 8.84
CA VAL A 158 -3.59 -6.41 8.54
C VAL A 158 -4.49 -5.98 9.69
N GLY A 159 -4.10 -4.90 10.35
CA GLY A 159 -4.84 -4.33 11.49
C GLY A 159 -5.70 -3.11 11.12
N SER A 160 -5.45 -2.49 9.97
CA SER A 160 -6.25 -1.35 9.49
C SER A 160 -6.06 -1.12 7.99
N LEU A 161 -7.07 -0.48 7.39
CA LEU A 161 -7.12 -0.13 5.98
C LEU A 161 -7.66 1.29 5.82
N ASP A 162 -7.01 2.09 4.98
CA ASP A 162 -7.57 3.30 4.40
C ASP A 162 -7.77 3.09 2.90
N VAL A 163 -8.86 3.62 2.34
CA VAL A 163 -9.14 3.67 0.90
C VAL A 163 -9.30 5.13 0.53
N VAL A 164 -8.39 5.64 -0.29
CA VAL A 164 -8.24 7.08 -0.52
C VAL A 164 -8.31 7.46 -1.99
N GLU A 165 -8.44 8.77 -2.24
CA GLU A 165 -8.39 9.43 -3.57
C GLU A 165 -9.51 9.04 -4.54
N LEU A 166 -10.54 8.29 -4.12
CA LEU A 166 -11.72 8.09 -4.97
C LEU A 166 -12.50 9.38 -5.13
N ASN A 167 -12.53 9.89 -6.35
CA ASN A 167 -13.33 11.05 -6.73
C ASN A 167 -14.56 10.62 -7.53
N PRO A 168 -15.77 10.64 -6.93
CA PRO A 168 -16.99 10.17 -7.59
C PRO A 168 -17.41 11.05 -8.80
N PHE A 169 -16.93 12.30 -8.88
CA PHE A 169 -17.20 13.18 -10.02
C PHE A 169 -16.35 12.87 -11.25
N LEU A 170 -15.23 12.17 -11.07
CA LEU A 170 -14.38 11.70 -12.15
C LEU A 170 -14.64 10.24 -12.51
N ASP A 171 -15.38 9.53 -11.65
CA ASP A 171 -15.64 8.09 -11.83
C ASP A 171 -16.74 7.84 -12.88
N GLU A 172 -16.47 6.92 -13.78
CA GLU A 172 -17.37 6.53 -14.84
C GLU A 172 -18.40 5.52 -14.33
N ARG A 173 -19.61 5.96 -14.01
CA ARG A 173 -20.74 5.11 -13.58
C ARG A 173 -20.44 4.26 -12.34
N GLY A 174 -19.57 4.74 -11.44
CA GLY A 174 -19.21 4.02 -10.23
C GLY A 174 -18.24 2.86 -10.45
N ARG A 175 -17.55 2.80 -11.57
CA ARG A 175 -16.66 1.71 -11.95
C ARG A 175 -15.48 1.55 -11.02
N SER A 176 -14.82 2.66 -10.67
CA SER A 176 -13.72 2.67 -9.71
C SER A 176 -14.22 2.29 -8.31
N ALA A 177 -15.35 2.85 -7.89
CA ALA A 177 -15.96 2.51 -6.60
C ALA A 177 -16.30 1.03 -6.48
N LEU A 178 -16.91 0.43 -7.51
CA LEU A 178 -17.25 -1.00 -7.52
C LEU A 178 -15.99 -1.87 -7.46
N LEU A 179 -14.94 -1.49 -8.20
CA LEU A 179 -13.66 -2.20 -8.18
C LEU A 179 -13.00 -2.14 -6.78
N LEU A 180 -13.00 -0.97 -6.14
CA LEU A 180 -12.49 -0.84 -4.77
C LEU A 180 -13.27 -1.71 -3.77
N VAL A 181 -14.59 -1.76 -3.89
CA VAL A 181 -15.44 -2.66 -3.07
C VAL A 181 -15.04 -4.12 -3.27
N ASP A 182 -14.77 -4.54 -4.51
CA ASP A 182 -14.34 -5.90 -4.81
C ASP A 182 -12.95 -6.22 -4.22
N LEU A 183 -12.01 -5.30 -4.31
CA LEU A 183 -10.67 -5.43 -3.73
C LEU A 183 -10.73 -5.52 -2.19
N VAL A 184 -11.50 -4.64 -1.56
CA VAL A 184 -11.71 -4.66 -0.11
C VAL A 184 -12.38 -5.97 0.32
N ALA A 185 -13.35 -6.48 -0.44
CA ALA A 185 -13.97 -7.77 -0.15
C ALA A 185 -12.97 -8.93 -0.21
N SER A 186 -11.98 -8.89 -1.13
CA SER A 186 -10.89 -9.88 -1.18
C SER A 186 -9.99 -9.78 0.05
N LEU A 187 -9.66 -8.57 0.52
CA LEU A 187 -8.93 -8.37 1.77
C LEU A 187 -9.70 -8.90 2.99
N PHE A 188 -11.03 -8.86 2.97
CA PHE A 188 -11.89 -9.44 4.00
C PHE A 188 -12.22 -10.93 3.77
N GLY A 189 -11.52 -11.60 2.86
CA GLY A 189 -11.56 -13.04 2.69
C GLY A 189 -12.58 -13.56 1.67
N ARG A 190 -13.12 -12.69 0.79
CA ARG A 190 -13.93 -13.16 -0.33
C ARG A 190 -13.03 -13.91 -1.33
N GLN A 191 -13.33 -15.17 -1.56
CA GLN A 191 -12.62 -16.05 -2.50
C GLN A 191 -13.58 -16.58 -3.57
N ILE A 192 -13.06 -16.86 -4.76
CA ILE A 192 -13.82 -17.52 -5.84
C ILE A 192 -13.96 -19.02 -5.56
N ILE A 193 -12.88 -19.63 -5.04
CA ILE A 193 -12.81 -21.05 -4.65
C ILE A 193 -12.06 -21.10 -3.32
N GLU A 194 -12.60 -21.84 -2.37
CA GLU A 194 -11.91 -22.12 -1.10
C GLU A 194 -10.56 -22.75 -1.41
N ARG A 195 -9.49 -22.10 -0.95
CA ARG A 195 -8.14 -22.64 -1.08
C ARG A 195 -7.86 -23.54 0.10
N PRO A 196 -7.32 -24.75 -0.13
CA PRO A 196 -6.83 -25.55 0.96
C PRO A 196 -5.75 -24.77 1.70
N THR A 197 -5.77 -24.79 3.01
CA THR A 197 -4.72 -24.17 3.82
C THR A 197 -3.39 -24.88 3.55
N SER A 198 -2.26 -24.23 3.84
CA SER A 198 -0.95 -24.89 3.70
C SER A 198 -0.87 -26.22 4.47
N ALA A 199 -1.59 -26.35 5.57
CA ALA A 199 -1.73 -27.60 6.31
C ALA A 199 -2.45 -28.69 5.49
N ASP A 200 -3.46 -28.34 4.71
CA ASP A 200 -4.22 -29.27 3.88
C ASP A 200 -3.45 -29.75 2.65
N ILE A 201 -2.61 -28.90 2.08
CA ILE A 201 -1.78 -29.22 0.90
C ILE A 201 -0.70 -30.27 1.25
N PHE A 202 -0.20 -30.23 2.48
CA PHE A 202 0.86 -31.13 2.97
C PHE A 202 0.35 -32.28 3.84
N SER A 203 -0.95 -32.31 4.17
CA SER A 203 -1.56 -33.48 4.78
C SER A 203 -1.63 -34.60 3.73
N LYS A 204 -0.91 -35.70 3.95
CA LYS A 204 -1.05 -36.94 3.14
C LYS A 204 -2.53 -37.33 3.11
N PRO A 205 -3.07 -37.73 1.94
CA PRO A 205 -4.39 -38.33 1.93
C PRO A 205 -4.37 -39.55 2.90
N ALA A 206 -5.29 -39.52 3.83
CA ALA A 206 -5.46 -40.66 4.73
C ALA A 206 -5.86 -41.88 3.91
N GLY A 207 -4.93 -42.81 3.72
CA GLY A 207 -5.20 -44.20 3.36
C GLY A 207 -5.62 -44.43 1.90
N ALA A 208 -4.69 -44.83 1.07
CA ALA A 208 -4.93 -45.82 0.01
C ALA A 208 -4.45 -47.17 0.49
#